data_f9c4ad3eab06b0c30c36ab4bf03db4f1
#
_entry.id   f9c4ad3eab06b0c30c36ab4bf03db4f1
#
_cell.length_a   1.000
_cell.length_b   1.000
_cell.length_c   1.000
_cell.angle_alpha   90.00
_cell.angle_beta   90.00
_cell.angle_gamma   90.00
#
_symmetry.space_group_name_H-M   'P 1'
#
loop_
_entity.id
_entity.type
_entity.pdbx_description
1 polymer ?
#
loop_
_entity_poly.entity_id
_entity_poly.type
_entity_poly.pdbx_seq_one_letter_code
_entity_poly.pdbx_strand_id
1 'polypeptide(L)'
;MKEKFLQRFPVKSLRTMPIEKYTNLNRNDSFCYWLESETYRLGSIWGGSSLKFGIYQFNELPKENMPANHDEKYCWLSKYDCKTSEKAYEIVRDTIATIAERAAAGDLEGVDKVDFGDVVKWKIACLYSDNKVINLFSKELLQAAAKGFGYDGDLDSRLKMNKFITAHYDSSRESFYDFYMRVGIHYFGKSEPEKTYWLVGYSFGSNESQLQRFVNEGIWESKHD
;
A
#
# COMPACT_ATOMS: atom_id res chain seq x y z
N MET A 1 -4.09 -13.40 -5.90
CA MET A 1 -3.07 -12.45 -5.37
C MET A 1 -3.03 -12.50 -3.84
N LYS A 2 -4.13 -12.21 -3.12
CA LYS A 2 -4.23 -12.33 -1.65
C LYS A 2 -3.82 -13.73 -1.15
N GLU A 3 -4.36 -14.79 -1.75
CA GLU A 3 -4.02 -16.17 -1.38
C GLU A 3 -2.53 -16.50 -1.52
N LYS A 4 -1.90 -16.08 -2.63
CA LYS A 4 -0.45 -16.25 -2.83
C LYS A 4 0.37 -15.55 -1.74
N PHE A 5 -0.05 -14.35 -1.34
CA PHE A 5 0.57 -13.61 -0.24
C PHE A 5 0.44 -14.39 1.08
N LEU A 6 -0.78 -14.85 1.42
CA LEU A 6 -1.04 -15.58 2.66
C LEU A 6 -0.34 -16.96 2.71
N GLN A 7 -0.21 -17.64 1.56
CA GLN A 7 0.58 -18.89 1.46
C GLN A 7 2.06 -18.64 1.72
N ARG A 8 2.60 -17.52 1.20
CA ARG A 8 4.01 -17.18 1.37
C ARG A 8 4.34 -16.65 2.76
N PHE A 9 3.41 -15.93 3.36
CA PHE A 9 3.55 -15.30 4.68
C PHE A 9 2.35 -15.66 5.57
N PRO A 10 2.21 -16.95 5.95
CA PRO A 10 1.13 -17.36 6.84
C PRO A 10 1.29 -16.72 8.22
N VAL A 11 0.18 -16.34 8.87
CA VAL A 11 0.17 -15.65 10.18
C VAL A 11 1.12 -16.31 11.18
N LYS A 12 1.06 -17.62 11.30
CA LYS A 12 1.87 -18.41 12.26
C LYS A 12 3.39 -18.28 12.06
N SER A 13 3.85 -17.90 10.87
CA SER A 13 5.29 -17.76 10.58
C SER A 13 5.82 -16.35 10.79
N LEU A 14 4.97 -15.35 11.01
CA LEU A 14 5.40 -13.95 11.11
C LEU A 14 6.27 -13.70 12.33
N ARG A 15 5.96 -14.31 13.49
CA ARG A 15 6.74 -14.13 14.71
C ARG A 15 8.15 -14.72 14.67
N THR A 16 8.41 -15.61 13.73
CA THR A 16 9.73 -16.25 13.55
C THR A 16 10.39 -15.85 12.23
N MET A 17 9.80 -14.90 11.51
CA MET A 17 10.32 -14.45 10.22
C MET A 17 11.69 -13.79 10.39
N PRO A 18 12.74 -14.23 9.66
CA PRO A 18 14.05 -13.58 9.71
C PRO A 18 14.01 -12.22 8.99
N ILE A 19 14.91 -11.31 9.36
CA ILE A 19 14.94 -9.94 8.81
C ILE A 19 15.14 -9.92 7.29
N GLU A 20 15.94 -10.85 6.75
CA GLU A 20 16.17 -10.97 5.31
C GLU A 20 14.92 -11.36 4.53
N LYS A 21 13.97 -12.03 5.20
CA LYS A 21 12.67 -12.37 4.64
C LYS A 21 11.68 -11.22 4.77
N TYR A 22 11.87 -10.36 5.75
CA TYR A 22 11.07 -9.15 5.91
C TYR A 22 11.45 -8.08 4.87
N THR A 23 12.74 -7.77 4.77
CA THR A 23 13.27 -6.76 3.85
C THR A 23 14.64 -7.19 3.32
N ASN A 24 14.88 -7.00 2.03
CA ASN A 24 16.16 -7.25 1.38
C ASN A 24 16.30 -6.42 0.10
N LEU A 25 17.52 -6.35 -0.46
CA LEU A 25 17.80 -5.59 -1.68
C LEU A 25 17.36 -6.33 -2.95
N ASN A 26 17.23 -7.66 -2.90
CA ASN A 26 16.75 -8.45 -4.04
C ASN A 26 15.25 -8.24 -4.30
N ARG A 27 14.53 -7.73 -3.32
CA ARG A 27 13.09 -7.38 -3.35
C ARG A 27 12.12 -8.53 -3.67
N ASN A 28 12.43 -9.39 -4.61
CA ASN A 28 11.53 -10.38 -5.21
C ASN A 28 10.82 -11.33 -4.24
N ASP A 29 11.33 -11.53 -3.02
CA ASP A 29 10.80 -12.50 -2.08
C ASP A 29 10.55 -11.97 -0.67
N SER A 30 10.83 -10.68 -0.41
CA SER A 30 10.63 -10.09 0.91
C SER A 30 9.17 -9.73 1.18
N PHE A 31 8.80 -9.74 2.47
CA PHE A 31 7.47 -9.34 2.93
C PHE A 31 7.12 -7.90 2.50
N CYS A 32 8.06 -6.95 2.67
CA CYS A 32 7.85 -5.56 2.28
C CYS A 32 7.60 -5.41 0.77
N TYR A 33 8.38 -6.11 -0.07
CA TYR A 33 8.18 -6.10 -1.51
C TYR A 33 6.81 -6.67 -1.90
N TRP A 34 6.44 -7.81 -1.35
CA TRP A 34 5.14 -8.41 -1.61
C TRP A 34 3.99 -7.53 -1.17
N LEU A 35 4.11 -6.91 0.01
CA LEU A 35 3.09 -6.01 0.54
C LEU A 35 2.88 -4.77 -0.34
N GLU A 36 3.95 -4.22 -0.90
CA GLU A 36 3.90 -2.99 -1.72
C GLU A 36 3.64 -3.28 -3.20
N SER A 37 4.39 -4.22 -3.78
CA SER A 37 4.46 -4.42 -5.23
C SER A 37 3.57 -5.57 -5.72
N GLU A 38 3.70 -6.77 -5.14
CA GLU A 38 2.96 -7.94 -5.60
C GLU A 38 1.46 -7.88 -5.28
N THR A 39 1.09 -7.13 -4.23
CA THR A 39 -0.31 -6.93 -3.87
C THR A 39 -0.84 -5.54 -4.23
N TYR A 40 -0.18 -4.81 -5.16
CA TYR A 40 -0.56 -3.42 -5.45
C TYR A 40 -2.00 -3.29 -5.96
N ARG A 41 -2.51 -4.26 -6.74
CA ARG A 41 -3.91 -4.28 -7.21
C ARG A 41 -4.94 -4.47 -6.09
N LEU A 42 -4.49 -4.91 -4.91
CA LEU A 42 -5.31 -4.97 -3.70
C LEU A 42 -5.17 -3.69 -2.87
N GLY A 43 -5.09 -2.53 -3.51
CA GLY A 43 -4.85 -1.23 -2.91
C GLY A 43 -3.36 -0.91 -2.80
N SER A 44 -2.95 0.18 -3.46
CA SER A 44 -1.54 0.61 -3.47
C SER A 44 -1.15 1.28 -2.16
N ILE A 45 0.06 0.98 -1.70
CA ILE A 45 0.78 1.71 -0.65
C ILE A 45 2.10 2.26 -1.19
N TRP A 46 2.22 2.31 -2.50
CA TRP A 46 3.43 2.74 -3.19
C TRP A 46 3.74 4.22 -2.92
N GLY A 47 5.04 4.54 -2.89
CA GLY A 47 5.54 5.90 -2.66
C GLY A 47 5.97 6.14 -1.22
N GLY A 48 6.57 7.32 -1.00
CA GLY A 48 7.16 7.69 0.28
C GLY A 48 8.45 6.93 0.61
N SER A 49 8.93 7.11 1.84
CA SER A 49 10.15 6.47 2.33
C SER A 49 9.93 5.01 2.69
N SER A 50 10.95 4.17 2.49
CA SER A 50 11.00 2.78 2.98
C SER A 50 10.91 2.68 4.52
N LEU A 51 11.16 3.77 5.24
CA LEU A 51 10.92 3.86 6.69
C LEU A 51 9.47 3.61 7.12
N LYS A 52 8.50 3.69 6.19
CA LYS A 52 7.11 3.29 6.46
C LYS A 52 6.97 1.85 6.93
N PHE A 53 7.94 0.99 6.58
CA PHE A 53 8.01 -0.41 7.03
C PHE A 53 8.68 -0.59 8.40
N GLY A 54 9.08 0.51 9.06
CA GLY A 54 9.73 0.50 10.37
C GLY A 54 11.23 0.22 10.32
N ILE A 55 11.65 -0.75 9.53
CA ILE A 55 13.05 -1.09 9.23
C ILE A 55 13.17 -1.55 7.78
N TYR A 56 14.29 -1.23 7.13
CA TYR A 56 14.58 -1.69 5.77
C TYR A 56 16.08 -1.85 5.53
N GLN A 57 16.45 -2.75 4.63
CA GLN A 57 17.81 -2.84 4.11
C GLN A 57 18.06 -1.74 3.08
N PHE A 58 19.14 -0.99 3.22
CA PHE A 58 19.52 0.08 2.30
C PHE A 58 20.74 -0.30 1.45
N ASN A 59 20.86 0.34 0.29
CA ASN A 59 22.03 0.27 -0.58
C ASN A 59 22.84 1.57 -0.53
N GLU A 60 22.15 2.69 -0.29
CA GLU A 60 22.74 4.02 -0.10
C GLU A 60 22.33 4.55 1.26
N LEU A 61 23.28 5.22 1.95
CA LEU A 61 23.02 5.80 3.27
C LEU A 61 21.78 6.69 3.27
N PRO A 62 20.92 6.58 4.29
CA PRO A 62 19.77 7.44 4.42
C PRO A 62 20.20 8.91 4.56
N LYS A 63 19.35 9.83 4.13
CA LYS A 63 19.61 11.28 4.25
C LYS A 63 19.75 11.68 5.72
N GLU A 64 20.69 12.56 6.03
CA GLU A 64 21.04 12.98 7.40
C GLU A 64 19.86 13.51 8.26
N ASN A 65 18.82 14.05 7.65
CA ASN A 65 17.69 14.65 8.37
C ASN A 65 16.47 13.69 8.54
N MET A 66 16.67 12.39 8.39
CA MET A 66 15.58 11.43 8.61
C MET A 66 15.50 11.01 10.10
N PRO A 67 14.30 10.80 10.66
CA PRO A 67 14.11 10.31 12.02
C PRO A 67 14.45 8.82 12.11
N ALA A 68 15.71 8.46 11.81
CA ALA A 68 16.16 7.10 11.65
C ALA A 68 17.55 6.88 12.23
N ASN A 69 17.76 5.68 12.76
CA ASN A 69 19.06 5.12 13.09
C ASN A 69 19.47 4.09 12.03
N HIS A 70 20.73 3.80 11.91
CA HIS A 70 21.24 2.76 11.00
C HIS A 70 22.50 2.09 11.52
N ASP A 71 22.75 0.90 11.04
CA ASP A 71 24.04 0.22 11.06
C ASP A 71 24.64 0.16 9.64
N GLU A 72 25.50 -0.79 9.35
CA GLU A 72 26.11 -0.95 8.01
C GLU A 72 25.12 -1.46 6.94
N LYS A 73 24.02 -2.05 7.33
CA LYS A 73 23.12 -2.81 6.44
C LYS A 73 21.66 -2.37 6.50
N TYR A 74 21.18 -1.99 7.68
CA TYR A 74 19.77 -1.68 7.91
C TYR A 74 19.60 -0.28 8.49
N CYS A 75 18.44 0.33 8.12
CA CYS A 75 17.99 1.61 8.65
C CYS A 75 16.61 1.41 9.28
N TRP A 76 16.39 1.97 10.48
CA TRP A 76 15.13 1.84 11.23
C TRP A 76 14.69 3.15 11.87
N LEU A 77 13.42 3.24 12.23
CA LEU A 77 12.86 4.43 12.88
C LEU A 77 13.50 4.66 14.25
N SER A 78 13.98 5.88 14.50
CA SER A 78 14.61 6.29 15.78
C SER A 78 13.65 6.16 16.97
N LYS A 79 12.32 6.21 16.74
CA LYS A 79 11.30 6.03 17.80
C LYS A 79 11.37 4.68 18.52
N TYR A 80 12.03 3.67 17.93
CA TYR A 80 12.17 2.37 18.58
C TYR A 80 13.22 2.37 19.70
N ASP A 81 14.03 3.44 19.80
CA ASP A 81 15.08 3.62 20.82
C ASP A 81 16.00 2.41 20.96
N CYS A 82 16.41 1.84 19.82
CA CYS A 82 17.25 0.66 19.73
C CYS A 82 18.61 1.01 19.15
N LYS A 83 19.66 0.35 19.67
CA LYS A 83 21.03 0.55 19.22
C LYS A 83 21.45 -0.37 18.06
N THR A 84 20.69 -1.42 17.79
CA THR A 84 21.02 -2.42 16.75
C THR A 84 19.79 -2.74 15.91
N SER A 85 20.03 -3.14 14.65
CA SER A 85 18.98 -3.55 13.73
C SER A 85 18.20 -4.78 14.18
N GLU A 86 18.86 -5.72 14.88
CA GLU A 86 18.20 -6.92 15.42
C GLU A 86 17.11 -6.54 16.43
N LYS A 87 17.44 -5.62 17.37
CA LYS A 87 16.48 -5.14 18.37
C LYS A 87 15.34 -4.36 17.74
N ALA A 88 15.64 -3.49 16.77
CA ALA A 88 14.62 -2.76 16.03
C ALA A 88 13.72 -3.72 15.25
N TYR A 89 14.30 -4.75 14.65
CA TYR A 89 13.53 -5.75 13.90
C TYR A 89 12.68 -6.62 14.81
N GLU A 90 13.13 -7.01 16.00
CA GLU A 90 12.28 -7.72 16.97
C GLU A 90 10.97 -6.94 17.23
N ILE A 91 11.05 -5.62 17.46
CA ILE A 91 9.89 -4.75 17.67
C ILE A 91 8.99 -4.74 16.42
N VAL A 92 9.57 -4.52 15.23
CA VAL A 92 8.81 -4.47 13.97
C VAL A 92 8.14 -5.81 13.70
N ARG A 93 8.86 -6.92 13.84
CA ARG A 93 8.34 -8.27 13.63
C ARG A 93 7.16 -8.58 14.54
N ASP A 94 7.29 -8.29 15.82
CA ASP A 94 6.22 -8.52 16.80
C ASP A 94 5.02 -7.62 16.53
N THR A 95 5.26 -6.40 16.07
CA THR A 95 4.20 -5.46 15.71
C THR A 95 3.41 -5.95 14.49
N ILE A 96 4.07 -6.33 13.39
CA ILE A 96 3.38 -6.81 12.20
C ILE A 96 2.66 -8.14 12.44
N ALA A 97 3.25 -9.03 13.24
CA ALA A 97 2.59 -10.27 13.64
C ALA A 97 1.33 -10.01 14.47
N THR A 98 1.40 -9.08 15.41
CA THR A 98 0.24 -8.65 16.22
C THR A 98 -0.87 -8.07 15.35
N ILE A 99 -0.55 -7.22 14.37
CA ILE A 99 -1.53 -6.67 13.42
C ILE A 99 -2.21 -7.82 12.64
N ALA A 100 -1.42 -8.73 12.09
CA ALA A 100 -1.92 -9.83 11.29
C ALA A 100 -2.80 -10.82 12.10
N GLU A 101 -2.37 -11.17 13.31
CA GLU A 101 -3.11 -12.05 14.22
C GLU A 101 -4.46 -11.44 14.64
N ARG A 102 -4.46 -10.17 15.03
CA ARG A 102 -5.69 -9.44 15.40
C ARG A 102 -6.62 -9.30 14.19
N ALA A 103 -6.09 -8.94 13.02
CA ALA A 103 -6.88 -8.84 11.81
C ALA A 103 -7.51 -10.20 11.43
N ALA A 104 -6.76 -11.29 11.51
CA ALA A 104 -7.26 -12.64 11.26
C ALA A 104 -8.35 -13.06 12.25
N ALA A 105 -8.24 -12.63 13.52
CA ALA A 105 -9.27 -12.84 14.53
C ALA A 105 -10.47 -11.87 14.39
N GLY A 106 -10.37 -10.86 13.51
CA GLY A 106 -11.40 -9.82 13.34
C GLY A 106 -11.40 -8.74 14.40
N ASP A 107 -10.35 -8.67 15.23
CA ASP A 107 -10.15 -7.62 16.25
C ASP A 107 -9.56 -6.35 15.62
N LEU A 108 -10.39 -5.62 14.89
CA LEU A 108 -9.96 -4.36 14.25
C LEU A 108 -9.74 -3.23 15.24
N GLU A 109 -10.41 -3.23 16.39
CA GLU A 109 -10.15 -2.32 17.51
C GLU A 109 -8.75 -2.52 18.08
N GLY A 110 -8.34 -3.75 18.20
CA GLY A 110 -6.99 -4.08 18.60
C GLY A 110 -5.95 -3.67 17.55
N VAL A 111 -6.25 -3.85 16.26
CA VAL A 111 -5.39 -3.37 15.16
C VAL A 111 -5.22 -1.85 15.22
N ASP A 112 -6.31 -1.10 15.40
CA ASP A 112 -6.29 0.37 15.43
C ASP A 112 -5.34 0.92 16.50
N LYS A 113 -5.27 0.26 17.66
CA LYS A 113 -4.42 0.62 18.81
C LYS A 113 -2.93 0.32 18.62
N VAL A 114 -2.54 -0.44 17.59
CA VAL A 114 -1.13 -0.77 17.34
C VAL A 114 -0.40 0.47 16.83
N ASP A 115 0.70 0.86 17.48
CA ASP A 115 1.56 1.95 17.03
C ASP A 115 2.42 1.51 15.85
N PHE A 116 1.87 1.64 14.67
CA PHE A 116 2.55 1.43 13.39
C PHE A 116 2.02 2.39 12.34
N GLY A 117 2.82 2.67 11.29
CA GLY A 117 2.39 3.58 10.22
C GLY A 117 1.06 3.13 9.60
N ASP A 118 0.06 4.01 9.60
CA ASP A 118 -1.33 3.66 9.26
C ASP A 118 -1.49 2.97 7.91
N VAL A 119 -0.79 3.45 6.90
CA VAL A 119 -0.90 2.90 5.54
C VAL A 119 -0.48 1.43 5.51
N VAL A 120 0.64 1.11 6.15
CA VAL A 120 1.16 -0.27 6.21
C VAL A 120 0.34 -1.12 7.18
N LYS A 121 -0.03 -0.57 8.34
CA LYS A 121 -0.89 -1.23 9.33
C LYS A 121 -2.21 -1.72 8.71
N TRP A 122 -2.92 -0.82 8.06
CA TRP A 122 -4.21 -1.15 7.46
C TRP A 122 -4.10 -2.01 6.20
N LYS A 123 -2.97 -1.92 5.45
CA LYS A 123 -2.68 -2.86 4.36
C LYS A 123 -2.49 -4.29 4.87
N ILE A 124 -1.72 -4.47 5.94
CA ILE A 124 -1.57 -5.77 6.60
C ILE A 124 -2.93 -6.27 7.09
N ALA A 125 -3.68 -5.43 7.79
CA ALA A 125 -5.00 -5.79 8.29
C ALA A 125 -5.96 -6.21 7.16
N CYS A 126 -5.96 -5.52 6.03
CA CYS A 126 -6.76 -5.86 4.86
C CYS A 126 -6.41 -7.26 4.30
N LEU A 127 -5.12 -7.59 4.21
CA LEU A 127 -4.68 -8.87 3.66
C LEU A 127 -5.00 -10.05 4.59
N TYR A 128 -4.89 -9.85 5.92
CA TYR A 128 -5.11 -10.92 6.89
C TYR A 128 -6.55 -10.98 7.41
N SER A 129 -7.38 -9.95 7.27
CA SER A 129 -8.79 -10.01 7.62
C SER A 129 -9.62 -10.68 6.52
N ASP A 130 -10.74 -11.25 6.90
CA ASP A 130 -11.72 -11.77 5.95
C ASP A 130 -12.69 -10.65 5.53
N ASN A 131 -12.27 -9.86 4.53
CA ASN A 131 -13.08 -8.79 3.91
C ASN A 131 -13.63 -7.74 4.89
N LYS A 132 -12.91 -7.52 6.02
CA LYS A 132 -13.33 -6.56 7.06
C LYS A 132 -12.69 -5.19 6.93
N VAL A 133 -11.73 -5.03 6.01
CA VAL A 133 -11.01 -3.78 5.73
C VAL A 133 -11.02 -3.54 4.24
N ILE A 134 -11.55 -2.38 3.82
CA ILE A 134 -11.52 -2.00 2.42
C ILE A 134 -10.10 -1.60 1.97
N ASN A 135 -9.80 -1.86 0.71
CA ASN A 135 -8.46 -1.67 0.13
C ASN A 135 -8.11 -0.18 -0.17
N LEU A 136 -8.56 0.74 0.69
CA LEU A 136 -8.33 2.18 0.60
C LEU A 136 -7.42 2.63 1.74
N PHE A 137 -6.11 2.81 1.45
CA PHE A 137 -5.11 3.06 2.48
C PHE A 137 -4.70 4.53 2.62
N SER A 138 -4.95 5.39 1.62
CA SER A 138 -4.85 6.84 1.79
C SER A 138 -6.02 7.32 2.67
N LYS A 139 -5.75 8.28 3.57
CA LYS A 139 -6.78 8.85 4.44
C LYS A 139 -7.82 9.62 3.63
N GLU A 140 -7.37 10.35 2.64
CA GLU A 140 -8.19 11.18 1.76
C GLU A 140 -9.17 10.32 0.95
N LEU A 141 -8.68 9.21 0.39
CA LEU A 141 -9.50 8.28 -0.38
C LEU A 141 -10.54 7.57 0.49
N LEU A 142 -10.14 7.16 1.70
CA LEU A 142 -11.05 6.53 2.64
C LEU A 142 -12.14 7.50 3.13
N GLN A 143 -11.77 8.76 3.41
CA GLN A 143 -12.71 9.82 3.76
C GLN A 143 -13.69 10.12 2.62
N ALA A 144 -13.19 10.23 1.39
CA ALA A 144 -14.04 10.48 0.22
C ALA A 144 -15.06 9.35 0.02
N ALA A 145 -14.62 8.10 0.12
CA ALA A 145 -15.50 6.94 0.04
C ALA A 145 -16.53 6.94 1.17
N ALA A 146 -16.13 7.16 2.43
CA ALA A 146 -17.03 7.19 3.58
C ALA A 146 -18.12 8.27 3.40
N LYS A 147 -17.73 9.50 3.04
CA LYS A 147 -18.68 10.59 2.76
C LYS A 147 -19.62 10.25 1.62
N GLY A 148 -19.11 9.63 0.58
CA GLY A 148 -19.93 9.24 -0.57
C GLY A 148 -20.98 8.18 -0.25
N PHE A 149 -20.75 7.34 0.76
CA PHE A 149 -21.76 6.42 1.32
C PHE A 149 -22.68 7.09 2.35
N GLY A 150 -22.51 8.39 2.65
CA GLY A 150 -23.34 9.11 3.61
C GLY A 150 -22.82 9.04 5.04
N TYR A 151 -21.53 8.74 5.26
CA TYR A 151 -20.93 8.75 6.59
C TYR A 151 -20.83 10.18 7.14
N ASP A 152 -21.45 10.42 8.27
CA ASP A 152 -21.47 11.70 9.00
C ASP A 152 -20.68 11.66 10.33
N GLY A 153 -19.96 10.56 10.58
CA GLY A 153 -19.21 10.35 11.81
C GLY A 153 -17.79 10.90 11.76
N ASP A 154 -16.95 10.35 12.66
CA ASP A 154 -15.56 10.75 12.85
C ASP A 154 -14.67 10.36 11.65
N LEU A 155 -14.32 11.35 10.82
CA LEU A 155 -13.45 11.20 9.65
C LEU A 155 -11.97 11.04 9.99
N ASP A 156 -11.57 11.18 11.25
CA ASP A 156 -10.19 10.90 11.68
C ASP A 156 -10.01 9.41 12.04
N SER A 157 -11.08 8.70 12.33
CA SER A 157 -11.05 7.28 12.67
C SER A 157 -11.12 6.38 11.44
N ARG A 158 -9.97 5.84 11.02
CA ARG A 158 -9.92 4.83 9.94
C ARG A 158 -10.75 3.59 10.26
N LEU A 159 -10.75 3.17 11.52
CA LEU A 159 -11.54 2.04 11.99
C LEU A 159 -13.03 2.26 11.75
N LYS A 160 -13.57 3.41 12.16
CA LYS A 160 -15.01 3.72 12.01
C LYS A 160 -15.41 3.82 10.55
N MET A 161 -14.59 4.50 9.72
CA MET A 161 -14.82 4.59 8.27
C MET A 161 -14.78 3.21 7.60
N ASN A 162 -13.78 2.37 7.90
CA ASN A 162 -13.72 1.01 7.36
C ASN A 162 -14.96 0.19 7.73
N LYS A 163 -15.34 0.18 8.99
CA LYS A 163 -16.56 -0.53 9.45
C LYS A 163 -17.82 -0.04 8.75
N PHE A 164 -17.96 1.26 8.58
CA PHE A 164 -19.11 1.85 7.90
C PHE A 164 -19.15 1.45 6.42
N ILE A 165 -18.04 1.61 5.69
CA ILE A 165 -17.99 1.28 4.26
C ILE A 165 -18.20 -0.22 4.06
N THR A 166 -17.51 -1.07 4.82
CA THR A 166 -17.63 -2.53 4.65
C THR A 166 -18.99 -3.09 5.04
N ALA A 167 -19.78 -2.39 5.84
CA ALA A 167 -21.17 -2.74 6.12
C ALA A 167 -22.09 -2.67 4.87
N HIS A 168 -21.66 -1.96 3.81
CA HIS A 168 -22.36 -1.91 2.53
C HIS A 168 -21.94 -3.03 1.55
N TYR A 169 -21.01 -3.90 1.96
CA TYR A 169 -20.63 -5.05 1.16
C TYR A 169 -21.66 -6.19 1.30
N ASP A 170 -22.12 -6.70 0.16
CA ASP A 170 -23.01 -7.83 0.09
C ASP A 170 -22.38 -8.95 -0.76
N SER A 171 -21.91 -10.00 -0.09
CA SER A 171 -21.25 -11.14 -0.74
C SER A 171 -22.16 -11.97 -1.66
N SER A 172 -23.49 -11.78 -1.59
CA SER A 172 -24.44 -12.43 -2.50
C SER A 172 -24.49 -11.74 -3.88
N ARG A 173 -24.02 -10.51 -3.98
CA ARG A 173 -24.10 -9.67 -5.19
C ARG A 173 -22.78 -9.51 -5.92
N GLU A 174 -21.69 -9.43 -5.20
CA GLU A 174 -20.37 -9.15 -5.79
C GLU A 174 -19.23 -9.73 -4.94
N SER A 175 -18.06 -9.95 -5.56
CA SER A 175 -16.85 -10.24 -4.80
C SER A 175 -16.38 -8.99 -4.03
N PHE A 176 -15.61 -9.19 -2.95
CA PHE A 176 -15.05 -8.04 -2.20
C PHE A 176 -14.11 -7.19 -3.06
N TYR A 177 -13.45 -7.80 -4.03
CA TYR A 177 -12.62 -7.07 -4.99
C TYR A 177 -13.46 -6.19 -5.93
N ASP A 178 -14.58 -6.69 -6.44
CA ASP A 178 -15.48 -5.90 -7.29
C ASP A 178 -16.14 -4.78 -6.50
N PHE A 179 -16.52 -5.04 -5.24
CA PHE A 179 -16.97 -4.00 -4.31
C PHE A 179 -15.94 -2.89 -4.17
N TYR A 180 -14.68 -3.25 -3.87
CA TYR A 180 -13.58 -2.29 -3.78
C TYR A 180 -13.40 -1.49 -5.08
N MET A 181 -13.39 -2.17 -6.24
CA MET A 181 -13.25 -1.52 -7.55
C MET A 181 -14.42 -0.57 -7.83
N ARG A 182 -15.64 -0.97 -7.53
CA ARG A 182 -16.84 -0.13 -7.66
C ARG A 182 -16.77 1.11 -6.78
N VAL A 183 -16.36 0.97 -5.53
CA VAL A 183 -16.14 2.09 -4.63
C VAL A 183 -15.06 3.01 -5.18
N GLY A 184 -13.93 2.46 -5.66
CA GLY A 184 -12.84 3.22 -6.26
C GLY A 184 -13.30 4.01 -7.49
N ILE A 185 -13.92 3.37 -8.46
CA ILE A 185 -14.42 4.01 -9.69
C ILE A 185 -15.44 5.11 -9.36
N HIS A 186 -16.39 4.83 -8.45
CA HIS A 186 -17.43 5.79 -8.11
C HIS A 186 -16.90 7.06 -7.46
N TYR A 187 -15.91 6.95 -6.61
CA TYR A 187 -15.39 8.10 -5.84
C TYR A 187 -14.11 8.71 -6.40
N PHE A 188 -13.31 7.96 -7.17
CA PHE A 188 -12.07 8.45 -7.77
C PHE A 188 -12.21 8.77 -9.26
N GLY A 189 -13.16 8.15 -9.96
CA GLY A 189 -13.45 8.45 -11.37
C GLY A 189 -14.20 9.76 -11.60
N LYS A 190 -14.63 10.47 -10.55
CA LYS A 190 -15.40 11.74 -10.67
C LYS A 190 -14.56 13.01 -10.56
N SER A 191 -13.28 12.94 -10.31
CA SER A 191 -12.41 14.12 -10.32
C SER A 191 -11.75 14.28 -11.68
N GLU A 192 -12.38 15.07 -12.54
CA GLU A 192 -12.05 15.53 -13.90
C GLU A 192 -12.49 14.62 -15.06
N PRO A 193 -12.93 15.21 -16.18
CA PRO A 193 -13.18 14.45 -17.41
C PRO A 193 -11.88 13.77 -17.81
N GLU A 194 -11.98 12.49 -18.21
CA GLU A 194 -10.86 11.64 -18.63
C GLU A 194 -9.90 12.40 -19.55
N LYS A 195 -8.83 12.91 -18.96
CA LYS A 195 -7.63 13.17 -19.76
C LYS A 195 -6.94 11.81 -19.92
N THR A 196 -7.25 11.14 -20.99
CA THR A 196 -6.54 9.94 -21.40
C THR A 196 -5.13 10.35 -21.80
N TYR A 197 -4.16 10.14 -20.91
CA TYR A 197 -2.76 10.36 -21.24
C TYR A 197 -2.21 9.11 -21.91
N TRP A 198 -1.91 9.23 -23.19
CA TRP A 198 -1.17 8.21 -23.92
C TRP A 198 0.31 8.49 -23.78
N LEU A 199 1.08 7.63 -23.10
CA LEU A 199 2.53 7.67 -23.17
C LEU A 199 2.94 7.04 -24.49
N VAL A 200 3.19 7.87 -25.49
CA VAL A 200 3.69 7.42 -26.78
C VAL A 200 5.19 7.67 -26.83
N GLY A 201 5.96 6.59 -26.96
CA GLY A 201 7.39 6.68 -27.20
C GLY A 201 7.65 7.30 -28.59
N TYR A 202 8.26 8.48 -28.61
CA TYR A 202 8.77 9.09 -29.83
C TYR A 202 10.28 8.83 -29.91
N SER A 203 10.70 8.17 -31.00
CA SER A 203 12.12 8.00 -31.28
C SER A 203 12.66 9.29 -31.91
N PHE A 204 13.58 9.95 -31.22
CA PHE A 204 14.30 11.11 -31.73
C PHE A 204 15.19 10.70 -32.93
N GLY A 205 14.60 10.67 -34.10
CA GLY A 205 15.30 10.47 -35.37
C GLY A 205 14.62 11.29 -36.45
N SER A 206 15.06 12.54 -36.60
CA SER A 206 14.97 13.35 -37.82
C SER A 206 13.64 13.98 -38.30
N ASN A 207 12.59 14.14 -37.49
CA ASN A 207 11.46 14.94 -37.96
C ASN A 207 10.78 15.78 -36.86
N GLU A 208 11.42 16.88 -36.49
CA GLU A 208 10.89 17.92 -35.58
C GLU A 208 9.55 18.50 -36.10
N SER A 209 9.33 18.53 -37.42
CA SER A 209 8.08 18.97 -38.05
C SER A 209 6.88 18.06 -37.78
N GLN A 210 7.10 16.76 -37.56
CA GLN A 210 6.05 15.80 -37.31
C GLN A 210 5.55 15.88 -35.87
N LEU A 211 6.47 16.10 -34.90
CA LEU A 211 6.11 16.35 -33.50
C LEU A 211 5.29 17.62 -33.35
N GLN A 212 5.72 18.71 -34.03
CA GLN A 212 5.01 19.99 -34.02
C GLN A 212 3.59 19.86 -34.58
N ARG A 213 3.41 19.03 -35.60
CA ARG A 213 2.11 18.74 -36.20
C ARG A 213 1.22 17.96 -35.25
N PHE A 214 1.74 16.92 -34.57
CA PHE A 214 0.99 16.16 -33.58
C PHE A 214 0.51 17.03 -32.40
N VAL A 215 1.37 17.93 -31.93
CA VAL A 215 1.03 18.86 -30.83
C VAL A 215 -0.02 19.89 -31.27
N ASN A 216 0.13 20.45 -32.47
CA ASN A 216 -0.74 21.54 -32.95
C ASN A 216 -2.11 21.06 -33.47
N GLU A 217 -2.16 19.86 -34.07
CA GLU A 217 -3.37 19.30 -34.68
C GLU A 217 -4.07 18.28 -33.80
N GLY A 218 -3.46 17.86 -32.66
CA GLY A 218 -4.04 16.87 -31.76
C GLY A 218 -4.23 15.48 -32.37
N ILE A 219 -3.40 15.14 -33.38
CA ILE A 219 -3.49 13.88 -34.13
C ILE A 219 -2.28 12.99 -33.91
N TRP A 220 -2.49 11.70 -34.05
CA TRP A 220 -1.43 10.68 -34.06
C TRP A 220 -1.46 9.91 -35.36
N GLU A 221 -0.31 9.76 -35.98
CA GLU A 221 -0.12 8.86 -37.10
C GLU A 221 0.89 7.77 -36.74
N SER A 222 0.48 6.49 -36.77
CA SER A 222 1.43 5.37 -36.73
C SER A 222 1.68 4.89 -38.16
N LYS A 223 2.93 4.91 -38.60
CA LYS A 223 3.35 4.14 -39.79
C LYS A 223 3.56 2.69 -39.34
N HIS A 224 2.57 1.85 -39.62
CA HIS A 224 2.81 0.42 -39.80
C HIS A 224 2.86 0.14 -41.28
N ASP A 225 4.06 -0.15 -41.77
CA ASP A 225 4.25 -0.90 -43.01
C ASP A 225 4.07 -2.39 -42.75
#